data_6723a0fab7c232a1703e683dd9750b05
#
_entry.id   6723a0fab7c232a1703e683dd9750b05
#
_cell.length_a   1.000
_cell.length_b   1.000
_cell.length_c   1.000
_cell.angle_alpha   90.00
_cell.angle_beta   90.00
_cell.angle_gamma   90.00
#
_symmetry.space_group_name_H-M   'P 1'
#
loop_
_entity.id
_entity.type
_entity.pdbx_description
1 polymer ?
#
loop_
_entity_poly.entity_id
_entity_poly.type
_entity_poly.pdbx_seq_one_letter_code
_entity_poly.pdbx_strand_id
1 'polypeptide(L)'
;MVKIKCLDEKDRKILLELDKNSRQTDSEIAKKVRLSKQVTNYRIQNLKKKKIISNFYTVVNAGNLGFNSYYVFLQFEKINKEQEDKLLKKINTLDYVGWLVSGLGRWDAVVLIYSDTISTFDKLLSKIINICGSHVHEYNFTTLITAEHINYKFLGDKESLRLKQTEKKLILKLDKIDKKILKVISQDARLSIVDISEKSKIPLH
;
A
#
# COMPACT_ATOMS: atom_id res chain seq x y z
N MET A 1 -12.52 16.66 16.66
CA MET A 1 -12.94 15.62 15.70
C MET A 1 -13.17 16.27 14.34
N VAL A 2 -12.42 15.90 13.31
CA VAL A 2 -12.54 16.49 11.96
C VAL A 2 -13.91 16.11 11.38
N LYS A 3 -14.75 17.10 11.05
CA LYS A 3 -16.04 16.87 10.36
C LYS A 3 -15.76 16.52 8.90
N ILE A 4 -15.91 15.26 8.53
CA ILE A 4 -15.85 14.82 7.14
C ILE A 4 -17.25 15.07 6.55
N LYS A 5 -17.42 16.18 5.81
CA LYS A 5 -18.71 16.70 5.34
C LYS A 5 -19.54 15.72 4.47
N CYS A 6 -18.96 14.68 3.93
CA CYS A 6 -19.61 13.76 2.97
C CYS A 6 -19.91 12.36 3.53
N LEU A 7 -19.57 12.09 4.80
CA LEU A 7 -19.74 10.78 5.43
C LEU A 7 -20.69 10.87 6.62
N ASP A 8 -21.70 10.02 6.65
CA ASP A 8 -22.51 9.81 7.85
C ASP A 8 -21.80 8.89 8.86
N GLU A 9 -22.40 8.71 10.03
CA GLU A 9 -21.84 7.87 11.09
C GLU A 9 -21.69 6.40 10.67
N LYS A 10 -22.65 5.89 9.88
CA LYS A 10 -22.64 4.51 9.40
C LYS A 10 -21.55 4.29 8.35
N ASP A 11 -21.36 5.25 7.45
CA ASP A 11 -20.28 5.20 6.45
C ASP A 11 -18.91 5.20 7.13
N ARG A 12 -18.73 6.02 8.19
CA ARG A 12 -17.48 6.02 8.98
C ARG A 12 -17.23 4.68 9.65
N LYS A 13 -18.26 4.07 10.27
CA LYS A 13 -18.13 2.75 10.89
C LYS A 13 -17.81 1.66 9.88
N ILE A 14 -18.41 1.69 8.68
CA ILE A 14 -18.10 0.77 7.60
C ILE A 14 -16.65 0.93 7.15
N LEU A 15 -16.18 2.17 6.92
CA LEU A 15 -14.80 2.44 6.54
C LEU A 15 -13.80 1.95 7.60
N LEU A 16 -14.11 2.14 8.88
CA LEU A 16 -13.30 1.67 9.99
C LEU A 16 -13.17 0.14 10.02
N GLU A 17 -14.28 -0.58 9.81
CA GLU A 17 -14.23 -2.04 9.76
C GLU A 17 -13.45 -2.55 8.53
N LEU A 18 -13.59 -1.86 7.40
CA LEU A 18 -12.82 -2.16 6.19
C LEU A 18 -11.32 -1.85 6.36
N ASP A 19 -10.98 -0.81 7.11
CA ASP A 19 -9.60 -0.43 7.41
C ASP A 19 -8.93 -1.45 8.35
N LYS A 20 -9.67 -2.00 9.31
CA LYS A 20 -9.21 -3.08 10.19
C LYS A 20 -8.95 -4.38 9.44
N ASN A 21 -9.87 -4.78 8.59
CA ASN A 21 -9.78 -5.97 7.76
C ASN A 21 -10.71 -5.83 6.55
N SER A 22 -10.13 -5.54 5.40
CA SER A 22 -10.87 -5.38 4.15
C SER A 22 -11.51 -6.67 3.63
N ARG A 23 -11.06 -7.85 4.08
CA ARG A 23 -11.61 -9.15 3.67
C ARG A 23 -12.83 -9.61 4.47
N GLN A 24 -13.29 -8.86 5.47
CA GLN A 24 -14.56 -9.14 6.12
C GLN A 24 -15.68 -9.20 5.09
N THR A 25 -16.61 -10.14 5.26
CA THR A 25 -17.83 -10.22 4.44
C THR A 25 -18.76 -9.05 4.76
N ASP A 26 -19.60 -8.68 3.79
CA ASP A 26 -20.62 -7.64 4.02
C ASP A 26 -21.57 -8.00 5.18
N SER A 27 -21.79 -9.29 5.42
CA SER A 27 -22.61 -9.78 6.56
C SER A 27 -21.93 -9.54 7.91
N GLU A 28 -20.62 -9.75 8.00
CA GLU A 28 -19.85 -9.49 9.23
C GLU A 28 -19.81 -8.00 9.54
N ILE A 29 -19.52 -7.16 8.52
CA ILE A 29 -19.55 -5.71 8.66
C ILE A 29 -20.95 -5.23 9.08
N ALA A 30 -22.01 -5.73 8.42
CA ALA A 30 -23.39 -5.39 8.69
C ALA A 30 -23.76 -5.59 10.17
N LYS A 31 -23.38 -6.74 10.75
CA LYS A 31 -23.61 -7.04 12.19
C LYS A 31 -22.93 -6.00 13.08
N LYS A 32 -21.68 -5.64 12.81
CA LYS A 32 -20.90 -4.70 13.62
C LYS A 32 -21.41 -3.26 13.53
N VAL A 33 -21.88 -2.83 12.35
CA VAL A 33 -22.40 -1.48 12.14
C VAL A 33 -23.91 -1.37 12.38
N ARG A 34 -24.58 -2.49 12.72
CA ARG A 34 -26.03 -2.60 12.93
C ARG A 34 -26.82 -2.10 11.71
N LEU A 35 -26.60 -2.77 10.58
CA LEU A 35 -27.29 -2.59 9.30
C LEU A 35 -27.65 -3.95 8.69
N SER A 36 -28.51 -3.97 7.67
CA SER A 36 -28.69 -5.18 6.86
C SER A 36 -27.51 -5.38 5.91
N LYS A 37 -27.29 -6.63 5.45
CA LYS A 37 -26.26 -6.97 4.46
C LYS A 37 -26.44 -6.13 3.16
N GLN A 38 -27.68 -6.01 2.68
CA GLN A 38 -27.98 -5.27 1.46
C GLN A 38 -27.63 -3.78 1.58
N VAL A 39 -28.00 -3.16 2.70
CA VAL A 39 -27.68 -1.75 2.97
C VAL A 39 -26.18 -1.55 3.11
N THR A 40 -25.49 -2.47 3.75
CA THR A 40 -24.02 -2.41 3.92
C THR A 40 -23.32 -2.51 2.55
N ASN A 41 -23.70 -3.47 1.72
CA ASN A 41 -23.17 -3.60 0.36
C ASN A 41 -23.43 -2.35 -0.45
N TYR A 42 -24.67 -1.84 -0.48
CA TYR A 42 -25.04 -0.61 -1.19
C TYR A 42 -24.15 0.58 -0.77
N ARG A 43 -23.92 0.75 0.55
CA ARG A 43 -23.07 1.82 1.07
C ARG A 43 -21.61 1.66 0.64
N ILE A 44 -21.04 0.45 0.69
CA ILE A 44 -19.68 0.17 0.22
C ILE A 44 -19.55 0.50 -1.27
N GLN A 45 -20.51 0.09 -2.10
CA GLN A 45 -20.48 0.40 -3.53
C GLN A 45 -20.59 1.92 -3.79
N ASN A 46 -21.42 2.62 -3.00
CA ASN A 46 -21.55 4.06 -3.10
C ASN A 46 -20.26 4.80 -2.69
N LEU A 47 -19.57 4.34 -1.65
CA LEU A 47 -18.25 4.86 -1.25
C LEU A 47 -17.18 4.65 -2.33
N LYS A 48 -17.23 3.51 -3.05
CA LYS A 48 -16.38 3.27 -4.23
C LYS A 48 -16.72 4.23 -5.37
N LYS A 49 -18.00 4.38 -5.72
CA LYS A 49 -18.45 5.31 -6.78
C LYS A 49 -18.03 6.75 -6.50
N LYS A 50 -18.09 7.17 -5.24
CA LYS A 50 -17.64 8.50 -4.79
C LYS A 50 -16.12 8.63 -4.68
N LYS A 51 -15.35 7.60 -5.04
CA LYS A 51 -13.89 7.54 -4.92
C LYS A 51 -13.35 7.81 -3.51
N ILE A 52 -14.19 7.57 -2.48
CA ILE A 52 -13.77 7.62 -1.07
C ILE A 52 -12.97 6.34 -0.75
N ILE A 53 -13.40 5.20 -1.29
CA ILE A 53 -12.62 3.98 -1.35
C ILE A 53 -12.02 3.91 -2.75
N SER A 54 -10.71 4.02 -2.84
CA SER A 54 -9.97 3.91 -4.10
C SER A 54 -9.70 2.47 -4.46
N ASN A 55 -9.21 1.69 -3.50
CA ASN A 55 -8.86 0.28 -3.66
C ASN A 55 -8.77 -0.43 -2.30
N PHE A 56 -8.69 -1.76 -2.33
CA PHE A 56 -8.34 -2.60 -1.20
C PHE A 56 -7.00 -3.26 -1.49
N TYR A 57 -6.00 -3.04 -0.68
CA TYR A 57 -4.70 -3.63 -0.86
C TYR A 57 -4.29 -4.50 0.32
N THR A 58 -3.42 -5.46 0.08
CA THR A 58 -2.87 -6.32 1.11
C THR A 58 -1.56 -5.74 1.65
N VAL A 59 -1.48 -5.54 2.95
CA VAL A 59 -0.21 -5.17 3.61
C VAL A 59 0.63 -6.43 3.78
N VAL A 60 1.76 -6.48 3.10
CA VAL A 60 2.71 -7.59 3.17
C VAL A 60 3.89 -7.20 4.04
N ASN A 61 4.25 -8.04 5.01
CA ASN A 61 5.48 -7.84 5.77
C ASN A 61 6.69 -8.29 4.92
N ALA A 62 7.33 -7.35 4.26
CA ALA A 62 8.47 -7.60 3.39
C ALA A 62 9.66 -8.23 4.14
N GLY A 63 9.83 -7.93 5.44
CA GLY A 63 10.86 -8.54 6.27
C GLY A 63 10.73 -10.06 6.39
N ASN A 64 9.48 -10.58 6.49
CA ASN A 64 9.23 -12.02 6.51
C ASN A 64 9.48 -12.70 5.15
N LEU A 65 9.58 -11.92 4.08
CA LEU A 65 9.97 -12.39 2.76
C LEU A 65 11.48 -12.29 2.49
N GLY A 66 12.24 -11.83 3.49
CA GLY A 66 13.67 -11.68 3.39
C GLY A 66 14.16 -10.35 2.82
N PHE A 67 13.25 -9.38 2.62
CA PHE A 67 13.60 -8.06 2.11
C PHE A 67 13.85 -7.06 3.24
N ASN A 68 14.82 -6.19 3.03
CA ASN A 68 14.98 -4.96 3.78
C ASN A 68 14.26 -3.83 3.03
N SER A 69 13.83 -2.82 3.76
CA SER A 69 13.12 -1.67 3.23
C SER A 69 13.98 -0.43 3.37
N TYR A 70 14.15 0.33 2.27
CA TYR A 70 14.96 1.53 2.22
C TYR A 70 14.11 2.69 1.71
N TYR A 71 14.08 3.79 2.46
CA TYR A 71 13.50 5.04 1.96
C TYR A 71 14.61 5.86 1.30
N VAL A 72 14.41 6.21 0.04
CA VAL A 72 15.27 7.11 -0.73
C VAL A 72 14.56 8.43 -0.88
N PHE A 73 15.22 9.49 -0.45
CA PHE A 73 14.77 10.86 -0.53
C PHE A 73 15.47 11.52 -1.72
N LEU A 74 14.73 12.14 -2.61
CA LEU A 74 15.25 12.75 -3.82
C LEU A 74 14.90 14.23 -3.83
N GLN A 75 15.92 15.08 -4.09
CA GLN A 75 15.74 16.48 -4.40
C GLN A 75 16.13 16.71 -5.85
N PHE A 76 15.26 17.38 -6.59
CA PHE A 76 15.46 17.65 -7.99
C PHE A 76 15.86 19.10 -8.22
N GLU A 77 16.57 19.33 -9.35
CA GLU A 77 16.86 20.67 -9.86
C GLU A 77 16.64 20.74 -11.37
N LYS A 78 16.44 21.95 -11.87
CA LYS A 78 16.31 22.21 -13.32
C LYS A 78 15.28 21.33 -14.02
N ILE A 79 14.16 21.08 -13.34
CA ILE A 79 13.06 20.23 -13.82
C ILE A 79 11.74 20.99 -13.67
N ASN A 80 10.88 20.92 -14.69
CA ASN A 80 9.51 21.41 -14.59
C ASN A 80 8.56 20.30 -14.13
N LYS A 81 7.33 20.65 -13.78
CA LYS A 81 6.35 19.70 -13.24
C LYS A 81 6.02 18.54 -14.18
N GLU A 82 5.94 18.81 -15.47
CA GLU A 82 5.64 17.77 -16.46
C GLU A 82 6.79 16.74 -16.58
N GLN A 83 8.02 17.23 -16.55
CA GLN A 83 9.21 16.38 -16.56
C GLN A 83 9.32 15.55 -15.28
N GLU A 84 9.10 16.17 -14.11
CA GLU A 84 9.04 15.49 -12.82
C GLU A 84 8.00 14.36 -12.82
N ASP A 85 6.77 14.64 -13.25
CA ASP A 85 5.70 13.65 -13.32
C ASP A 85 6.05 12.48 -14.26
N LYS A 86 6.71 12.73 -15.39
CA LYS A 86 7.20 11.68 -16.31
C LYS A 86 8.27 10.82 -15.65
N LEU A 87 9.17 11.44 -14.90
CA LEU A 87 10.26 10.79 -14.19
C LEU A 87 9.72 9.92 -13.06
N LEU A 88 8.84 10.44 -12.21
CA LEU A 88 8.19 9.69 -11.14
C LEU A 88 7.37 8.52 -11.67
N LYS A 89 6.70 8.68 -12.81
CA LYS A 89 6.00 7.56 -13.49
C LYS A 89 6.97 6.46 -13.90
N LYS A 90 8.14 6.78 -14.44
CA LYS A 90 9.17 5.78 -14.78
C LYS A 90 9.67 5.04 -13.55
N ILE A 91 9.96 5.76 -12.46
CA ILE A 91 10.38 5.14 -11.20
C ILE A 91 9.30 4.20 -10.67
N ASN A 92 8.03 4.60 -10.72
CA ASN A 92 6.90 3.80 -10.24
C ASN A 92 6.66 2.51 -11.02
N THR A 93 7.23 2.34 -12.22
CA THR A 93 7.14 1.08 -12.99
C THR A 93 8.18 0.04 -12.59
N LEU A 94 9.12 0.37 -11.71
CA LEU A 94 10.18 -0.55 -11.30
C LEU A 94 9.67 -1.57 -10.28
N ASP A 95 9.90 -2.85 -10.52
CA ASP A 95 9.36 -3.97 -9.73
C ASP A 95 9.78 -3.97 -8.25
N TYR A 96 10.88 -3.32 -7.93
CA TYR A 96 11.43 -3.22 -6.58
C TYR A 96 10.99 -1.96 -5.83
N VAL A 97 10.24 -1.09 -6.46
CA VAL A 97 9.63 0.09 -5.83
C VAL A 97 8.30 -0.30 -5.22
N GLY A 98 8.23 -0.24 -3.89
CA GLY A 98 7.03 -0.58 -3.15
C GLY A 98 6.09 0.58 -2.92
N TRP A 99 6.63 1.82 -2.92
CA TRP A 99 5.87 3.03 -2.67
C TRP A 99 6.64 4.25 -3.16
N LEU A 100 5.91 5.24 -3.65
CA LEU A 100 6.45 6.49 -4.11
C LEU A 100 5.48 7.62 -3.78
N VAL A 101 6.02 8.72 -3.24
CA VAL A 101 5.27 9.94 -2.99
C VAL A 101 6.06 11.15 -3.46
N SER A 102 5.38 12.12 -4.06
CA SER A 102 5.94 13.45 -4.24
C SER A 102 5.51 14.37 -3.10
N GLY A 103 6.38 15.27 -2.70
CA GLY A 103 6.17 16.17 -1.56
C GLY A 103 6.49 17.61 -1.90
N LEU A 104 6.24 18.47 -0.94
CA LEU A 104 6.68 19.87 -0.94
C LEU A 104 7.61 20.07 0.25
N GLY A 105 8.76 20.66 0.03
CA GLY A 105 9.74 20.93 1.07
C GLY A 105 11.16 20.62 0.60
N ARG A 106 12.02 20.14 1.51
CA ARG A 106 13.40 19.80 1.16
C ARG A 106 13.49 18.69 0.11
N TRP A 107 12.59 17.72 0.16
CA TRP A 107 12.60 16.55 -0.71
C TRP A 107 11.39 16.58 -1.64
N ASP A 108 11.61 16.46 -2.93
CA ASP A 108 10.57 16.46 -3.95
C ASP A 108 9.91 15.11 -4.09
N ALA A 109 10.65 14.03 -3.80
CA ALA A 109 10.10 12.68 -3.82
C ALA A 109 10.73 11.79 -2.73
N VAL A 110 9.92 10.82 -2.26
CA VAL A 110 10.39 9.72 -1.42
C VAL A 110 10.00 8.41 -2.07
N VAL A 111 10.96 7.49 -2.19
CA VAL A 111 10.80 6.19 -2.84
C VAL A 111 11.12 5.09 -1.85
N LEU A 112 10.20 4.14 -1.64
CA LEU A 112 10.47 2.94 -0.87
C LEU A 112 10.98 1.83 -1.81
N ILE A 113 12.19 1.33 -1.54
CA ILE A 113 12.83 0.24 -2.28
C ILE A 113 12.90 -0.99 -1.38
N TYR A 114 12.52 -2.15 -1.94
CA TYR A 114 12.74 -3.45 -1.32
C TYR A 114 13.97 -4.12 -1.91
N SER A 115 14.86 -4.60 -1.04
CA SER A 115 16.07 -5.31 -1.44
C SER A 115 16.47 -6.36 -0.41
N ASP A 116 17.05 -7.47 -0.87
CA ASP A 116 17.53 -8.55 -0.01
C ASP A 116 18.85 -8.22 0.70
N THR A 117 19.72 -7.45 0.03
CA THR A 117 21.04 -7.05 0.53
C THR A 117 21.31 -5.58 0.25
N ILE A 118 22.26 -5.00 1.01
CA ILE A 118 22.71 -3.62 0.78
C ILE A 118 23.40 -3.48 -0.59
N SER A 119 24.11 -4.51 -1.05
CA SER A 119 24.75 -4.50 -2.37
C SER A 119 23.73 -4.49 -3.51
N THR A 120 22.63 -5.24 -3.35
CA THR A 120 21.50 -5.19 -4.30
C THR A 120 20.84 -3.83 -4.25
N PHE A 121 20.61 -3.27 -3.06
CA PHE A 121 20.03 -1.93 -2.89
C PHE A 121 20.85 -0.87 -3.63
N ASP A 122 22.19 -0.87 -3.47
CA ASP A 122 23.08 0.08 -4.14
C ASP A 122 22.91 0.05 -5.67
N LYS A 123 22.83 -1.14 -6.26
CA LYS A 123 22.57 -1.31 -7.69
C LYS A 123 21.20 -0.79 -8.12
N LEU A 124 20.17 -0.99 -7.29
CA LEU A 124 18.80 -0.51 -7.56
C LEU A 124 18.70 1.00 -7.42
N LEU A 125 19.35 1.57 -6.40
CA LEU A 125 19.46 3.01 -6.22
C LEU A 125 20.18 3.66 -7.41
N SER A 126 21.31 3.11 -7.84
CA SER A 126 22.04 3.60 -9.02
C SER A 126 21.18 3.62 -10.28
N LYS A 127 20.29 2.64 -10.48
CA LYS A 127 19.33 2.66 -11.59
C LYS A 127 18.34 3.82 -11.49
N ILE A 128 17.83 4.11 -10.28
CA ILE A 128 16.93 5.25 -10.07
C ILE A 128 17.66 6.56 -10.35
N ILE A 129 18.87 6.73 -9.82
CA ILE A 129 19.68 7.93 -10.06
C ILE A 129 19.96 8.11 -11.56
N ASN A 130 20.29 7.04 -12.27
CA ASN A 130 20.49 7.08 -13.72
C ASN A 130 19.22 7.45 -14.50
N ILE A 131 18.04 7.00 -14.06
CA ILE A 131 16.74 7.42 -14.65
C ILE A 131 16.52 8.91 -14.45
N CYS A 132 16.88 9.44 -13.29
CA CYS A 132 16.77 10.86 -12.97
C CYS A 132 17.81 11.72 -13.72
N GLY A 133 18.98 11.16 -14.04
CA GLY A 133 20.05 11.83 -14.76
C GLY A 133 20.54 13.09 -14.07
N SER A 134 20.71 14.18 -14.84
CA SER A 134 21.18 15.48 -14.33
C SER A 134 20.16 16.25 -13.50
N HIS A 135 18.95 15.72 -13.31
CA HIS A 135 17.92 16.38 -12.49
C HIS A 135 18.06 16.10 -11.00
N VAL A 136 18.88 15.14 -10.57
CA VAL A 136 19.13 14.91 -9.14
C VAL A 136 20.10 15.98 -8.64
N HIS A 137 19.62 16.82 -7.74
CA HIS A 137 20.45 17.77 -6.99
C HIS A 137 21.10 17.10 -5.78
N GLU A 138 20.28 16.44 -4.96
CA GLU A 138 20.71 15.75 -3.76
C GLU A 138 19.86 14.48 -3.57
N TYR A 139 20.43 13.44 -2.97
CA TYR A 139 19.67 12.31 -2.48
C TYR A 139 20.20 11.86 -1.13
N ASN A 140 19.31 11.24 -0.35
CA ASN A 140 19.65 10.59 0.91
C ASN A 140 18.87 9.28 1.00
N PHE A 141 19.31 8.35 1.84
CA PHE A 141 18.53 7.14 2.11
C PHE A 141 18.60 6.73 3.58
N THR A 142 17.57 6.02 4.03
CA THR A 142 17.51 5.44 5.37
C THR A 142 17.04 4.00 5.28
N THR A 143 17.55 3.16 6.18
CA THR A 143 17.04 1.80 6.36
C THR A 143 15.89 1.81 7.34
N LEU A 144 14.79 1.18 6.97
CA LEU A 144 13.64 1.02 7.85
C LEU A 144 13.87 -0.14 8.81
N ILE A 145 13.95 0.14 10.10
CA ILE A 145 14.07 -0.88 11.16
C ILE A 145 12.69 -1.39 11.57
N THR A 146 11.76 -0.49 11.77
CA THR A 146 10.39 -0.81 12.19
C THR A 146 9.41 0.15 11.54
N ALA A 147 8.31 -0.39 11.00
CA ALA A 147 7.16 0.39 10.59
C ALA A 147 5.92 -0.06 11.36
N GLU A 148 5.09 0.89 11.77
CA GLU A 148 3.78 0.59 12.34
C GLU A 148 2.70 1.18 11.43
N HIS A 149 1.85 0.32 10.90
CA HIS A 149 0.65 0.74 10.20
C HIS A 149 -0.46 0.98 11.23
N ILE A 150 -0.97 2.19 11.27
CA ILE A 150 -1.97 2.62 12.22
C ILE A 150 -3.25 2.95 11.47
N ASN A 151 -4.38 2.43 11.95
CA ASN A 151 -5.70 2.71 11.37
C ASN A 151 -5.99 4.22 11.34
N TYR A 152 -6.85 4.63 10.42
CA TYR A 152 -7.28 6.01 10.27
C TYR A 152 -8.07 6.52 11.48
N LYS A 153 -7.38 7.09 12.47
CA LYS A 153 -7.96 7.60 13.72
C LYS A 153 -9.06 8.65 13.49
N PHE A 154 -9.03 9.38 12.39
CA PHE A 154 -10.07 10.37 12.06
C PHE A 154 -11.44 9.72 11.75
N LEU A 155 -11.48 8.41 11.49
CA LEU A 155 -12.74 7.66 11.35
C LEU A 155 -13.45 7.41 12.69
N GLY A 156 -12.76 7.65 13.82
CA GLY A 156 -13.39 7.65 15.15
C GLY A 156 -13.09 6.44 16.01
N ASP A 157 -12.07 5.65 15.68
CA ASP A 157 -11.63 4.56 16.56
C ASP A 157 -10.74 5.08 17.69
N LYS A 158 -11.02 4.62 18.93
CA LYS A 158 -10.17 4.84 20.09
C LYS A 158 -9.08 3.77 20.20
N GLU A 159 -9.35 2.55 19.70
CA GLU A 159 -8.41 1.44 19.66
C GLU A 159 -7.85 1.31 18.23
N SER A 160 -6.62 1.74 18.03
CA SER A 160 -5.95 1.55 16.76
C SER A 160 -5.36 0.15 16.67
N LEU A 161 -5.76 -0.64 15.68
CA LEU A 161 -5.01 -1.81 15.28
C LEU A 161 -3.62 -1.34 14.82
N ARG A 162 -2.56 -1.93 15.37
CA ARG A 162 -1.19 -1.63 14.96
C ARG A 162 -0.62 -2.87 14.29
N LEU A 163 -0.41 -2.78 13.00
CA LEU A 163 0.35 -3.80 12.27
C LEU A 163 1.82 -3.40 12.30
N LYS A 164 2.61 -4.13 13.06
CA LYS A 164 4.04 -3.89 13.20
C LYS A 164 4.79 -4.70 12.15
N GLN A 165 5.51 -4.02 11.28
CA GLN A 165 6.51 -4.62 10.40
C GLN A 165 7.87 -4.45 11.08
N THR A 166 8.53 -5.54 11.40
CA THR A 166 9.87 -5.56 12.01
C THR A 166 10.86 -6.17 11.05
N GLU A 167 12.16 -5.94 11.34
CA GLU A 167 13.23 -6.71 10.72
C GLU A 167 13.02 -8.21 10.81
N LYS A 168 13.71 -8.95 9.94
CA LYS A 168 13.73 -10.40 9.81
C LYS A 168 13.64 -11.14 11.14
N LYS A 169 12.50 -11.77 11.43
CA LYS A 169 12.43 -12.78 12.48
C LYS A 169 12.29 -14.20 11.93
N LEU A 170 11.64 -14.35 10.79
CA LEU A 170 11.39 -15.62 10.15
C LEU A 170 11.30 -15.42 8.64
N ILE A 171 12.25 -15.96 7.89
CA ILE A 171 12.17 -15.90 6.43
C ILE A 171 11.25 -17.03 5.95
N LEU A 172 10.10 -16.66 5.45
CA LEU A 172 9.15 -17.58 4.83
C LEU A 172 9.58 -17.87 3.39
N LYS A 173 9.75 -19.15 3.07
CA LYS A 173 9.97 -19.55 1.68
C LYS A 173 8.61 -19.66 0.97
N LEU A 174 8.33 -18.70 0.09
CA LEU A 174 7.16 -18.74 -0.76
C LEU A 174 7.43 -19.63 -1.98
N ASP A 175 6.50 -20.52 -2.27
CA ASP A 175 6.50 -21.29 -3.50
C ASP A 175 5.95 -20.46 -4.69
N LYS A 176 5.83 -21.10 -5.87
CA LYS A 176 5.31 -20.43 -7.07
C LYS A 176 3.81 -20.10 -6.95
N ILE A 177 3.07 -20.91 -6.21
CA ILE A 177 1.63 -20.74 -5.99
C ILE A 177 1.39 -19.55 -5.07
N ASP A 178 2.11 -19.51 -3.93
CA ASP A 178 2.05 -18.40 -2.97
C ASP A 178 2.30 -17.06 -3.64
N LYS A 179 3.36 -16.98 -4.48
CA LYS A 179 3.72 -15.76 -5.22
C LYS A 179 2.62 -15.31 -6.18
N LYS A 180 1.97 -16.25 -6.88
CA LYS A 180 0.86 -15.94 -7.77
C LYS A 180 -0.35 -15.41 -6.99
N ILE A 181 -0.71 -16.03 -5.88
CA ILE A 181 -1.80 -15.61 -5.01
C ILE A 181 -1.52 -14.22 -4.45
N LEU A 182 -0.33 -14.01 -3.87
CA LEU A 182 0.08 -12.71 -3.33
C LEU A 182 0.01 -11.61 -4.39
N LYS A 183 0.47 -11.87 -5.62
CA LYS A 183 0.38 -10.91 -6.72
C LYS A 183 -1.05 -10.50 -7.03
N VAL A 184 -2.00 -11.42 -6.96
CA VAL A 184 -3.42 -11.15 -7.25
C VAL A 184 -4.05 -10.35 -6.10
N ILE A 185 -3.87 -10.79 -4.83
CA ILE A 185 -4.48 -10.13 -3.68
C ILE A 185 -3.80 -8.79 -3.32
N SER A 186 -2.59 -8.54 -3.77
CA SER A 186 -1.95 -7.23 -3.62
C SER A 186 -2.62 -6.15 -4.47
N GLN A 187 -3.28 -6.53 -5.55
CA GLN A 187 -4.01 -5.59 -6.42
C GLN A 187 -5.43 -5.30 -5.91
N ASP A 188 -6.12 -6.33 -5.42
CA ASP A 188 -7.41 -6.18 -4.74
C ASP A 188 -7.57 -7.26 -3.66
N ALA A 189 -7.52 -6.83 -2.41
CA ALA A 189 -7.63 -7.72 -1.26
C ALA A 189 -9.04 -8.30 -1.05
N ARG A 190 -10.08 -7.76 -1.71
CA ARG A 190 -11.48 -8.22 -1.59
C ARG A 190 -11.93 -9.18 -2.69
N LEU A 191 -11.05 -9.60 -3.56
CA LEU A 191 -11.38 -10.61 -4.56
C LEU A 191 -11.94 -11.88 -3.91
N SER A 192 -12.97 -12.46 -4.53
CA SER A 192 -13.49 -13.76 -4.12
C SER A 192 -12.46 -14.87 -4.36
N ILE A 193 -12.63 -16.01 -3.70
CA ILE A 193 -11.75 -17.18 -3.93
C ILE A 193 -11.82 -17.62 -5.41
N VAL A 194 -13.00 -17.53 -6.03
CA VAL A 194 -13.19 -17.83 -7.45
C VAL A 194 -12.38 -16.87 -8.33
N ASP A 195 -12.49 -15.54 -8.10
CA ASP A 195 -11.72 -14.56 -8.85
C ASP A 195 -10.21 -14.73 -8.66
N ILE A 196 -9.77 -15.09 -7.42
CA ILE A 196 -8.35 -15.37 -7.13
C ILE A 196 -7.90 -16.59 -7.94
N SER A 197 -8.68 -17.67 -7.95
CA SER A 197 -8.40 -18.88 -8.73
C SER A 197 -8.26 -18.57 -10.23
N GLU A 198 -9.21 -17.87 -10.80
CA GLU A 198 -9.20 -17.48 -12.21
C GLU A 198 -7.99 -16.61 -12.57
N LYS A 199 -7.76 -15.53 -11.81
CA LYS A 199 -6.67 -14.59 -12.07
C LYS A 199 -5.28 -15.18 -11.81
N SER A 200 -5.14 -16.05 -10.82
CA SER A 200 -3.89 -16.74 -10.52
C SER A 200 -3.62 -17.94 -11.40
N LYS A 201 -4.66 -18.43 -12.13
CA LYS A 201 -4.66 -19.69 -12.89
C LYS A 201 -4.31 -20.89 -12.00
N ILE A 202 -4.86 -20.92 -10.79
CA ILE A 202 -4.73 -22.01 -9.82
C ILE A 202 -6.12 -22.60 -9.61
N PRO A 203 -6.33 -23.92 -9.86
CA PRO A 203 -7.65 -24.54 -9.70
C PRO A 203 -8.10 -24.52 -8.24
N LEU A 204 -9.42 -24.44 -8.04
CA LEU A 204 -10.05 -24.69 -6.75
C LEU A 204 -10.09 -26.20 -6.52
N HIS A 205 -9.52 -26.66 -5.43
CA HIS A 205 -9.62 -28.05 -4.94
C HIS A 205 -10.56 -28.13 -3.76
#